data_7a0c78278f841fedccafb4aa0211bdc3
#
_entry.id   7a0c78278f841fedccafb4aa0211bdc3
#
_cell.length_a   1.000
_cell.length_b   1.000
_cell.length_c   1.000
_cell.angle_alpha   90.00
_cell.angle_beta   90.00
_cell.angle_gamma   90.00
#
_symmetry.space_group_name_H-M   'P 1'
#
loop_
_entity.id
_entity.type
_entity.pdbx_description
1 polymer ?
#
loop_
_entity_poly.entity_id
_entity_poly.type
_entity_poly.pdbx_seq_one_letter_code
_entity_poly.pdbx_strand_id
1 'polypeptide(L)'
;MLPVALNPSVLFYNKKRGLSVFIDYLLQGNKMLVFVIPLKSPQVSNSWERVTQSFERCIKSICNQTSADFHAIVVCHEQPKIEFNHPQITYITVDFPSPNETNPVARGDTDKGRKILKGLMYAHQFSPTHTMAVDADDCISKNIAAFIKQHPKSNGWFINKGYKYKEGSKYIYIKRKDFQSMCGTSNILRYDLNFLPENAEYNRGYGYYKYYIDHAKIKGVLESKDKPIEKLPFPGAVYILETGENLFYGSMKLNFNIFDRKSLTQSIKDEFGLYIL
;
A
#
# COMPACT_ATOMS: atom_id res chain seq x y z
N MET A 1 66.57 5.27 2.30
CA MET A 1 65.25 4.91 2.81
C MET A 1 64.66 3.88 1.84
N LEU A 2 64.53 2.62 2.25
CA LEU A 2 63.94 1.54 1.46
C LEU A 2 62.41 1.55 1.66
N PRO A 3 61.61 1.31 0.61
CA PRO A 3 60.15 1.27 0.76
C PRO A 3 59.74 -0.03 1.49
N VAL A 4 58.91 0.10 2.50
CA VAL A 4 58.30 -1.04 3.23
C VAL A 4 57.36 -1.79 2.29
N ALA A 5 57.73 -3.03 1.97
CA ALA A 5 56.93 -3.92 1.17
C ALA A 5 55.65 -4.31 1.98
N LEU A 6 54.48 -3.92 1.49
CA LEU A 6 53.19 -4.35 2.02
C LEU A 6 53.02 -5.87 1.82
N ASN A 7 52.68 -6.59 2.89
CA ASN A 7 52.51 -8.04 2.94
C ASN A 7 51.33 -8.47 2.03
N PRO A 8 51.56 -9.32 1.02
CA PRO A 8 50.52 -9.79 0.08
C PRO A 8 49.28 -10.43 0.73
N SER A 9 49.45 -11.03 1.91
CA SER A 9 48.36 -11.67 2.65
C SER A 9 47.29 -10.68 3.17
N VAL A 10 47.65 -9.42 3.42
CA VAL A 10 46.69 -8.37 3.88
C VAL A 10 45.84 -7.88 2.72
N LEU A 11 46.42 -7.81 1.51
CA LEU A 11 45.69 -7.44 0.28
C LEU A 11 44.68 -8.54 -0.13
N PHE A 12 44.99 -9.79 0.03
CA PHE A 12 44.07 -10.89 -0.25
C PHE A 12 42.95 -11.01 0.76
N TYR A 13 43.21 -10.72 2.03
CA TYR A 13 42.17 -10.74 3.09
C TYR A 13 41.13 -9.64 2.91
N ASN A 14 41.54 -8.44 2.56
CA ASN A 14 40.61 -7.31 2.30
C ASN A 14 39.80 -7.52 1.01
N LYS A 15 40.39 -8.13 -0.03
CA LYS A 15 39.68 -8.41 -1.27
C LYS A 15 38.61 -9.50 -1.09
N LYS A 16 38.86 -10.54 -0.28
CA LYS A 16 37.86 -11.57 0.09
C LYS A 16 36.73 -10.99 0.95
N ARG A 17 37.02 -10.09 1.90
CA ARG A 17 35.98 -9.41 2.68
C ARG A 17 35.13 -8.47 1.80
N GLY A 18 35.74 -7.71 0.93
CA GLY A 18 35.01 -6.86 -0.02
C GLY A 18 34.13 -7.67 -0.98
N LEU A 19 34.62 -8.80 -1.45
CA LEU A 19 33.83 -9.69 -2.32
C LEU A 19 32.71 -10.39 -1.54
N SER A 20 32.95 -10.82 -0.30
CA SER A 20 31.91 -11.40 0.59
C SER A 20 30.82 -10.36 0.89
N VAL A 21 31.17 -9.13 1.26
CA VAL A 21 30.21 -8.06 1.52
C VAL A 21 29.44 -7.69 0.24
N PHE A 22 30.09 -7.69 -0.91
CA PHE A 22 29.44 -7.42 -2.20
C PHE A 22 28.52 -8.59 -2.63
N ILE A 23 28.93 -9.83 -2.41
CA ILE A 23 28.10 -11.01 -2.66
C ILE A 23 26.94 -11.05 -1.65
N ASP A 24 27.16 -10.74 -0.38
CA ASP A 24 26.10 -10.62 0.62
C ASP A 24 25.12 -9.48 0.30
N TYR A 25 25.61 -8.37 -0.26
CA TYR A 25 24.77 -7.27 -0.76
C TYR A 25 23.94 -7.69 -1.99
N LEU A 26 24.54 -8.47 -2.92
CA LEU A 26 23.82 -9.02 -4.08
C LEU A 26 22.88 -10.17 -3.70
N LEU A 27 23.20 -10.95 -2.66
CA LEU A 27 22.35 -12.02 -2.11
C LEU A 27 21.29 -11.50 -1.13
N GLN A 28 21.48 -10.32 -0.54
CA GLN A 28 20.44 -9.59 0.17
C GLN A 28 19.50 -8.91 -0.84
N GLY A 29 18.81 -9.71 -1.65
CA GLY A 29 17.82 -9.22 -2.61
C GLY A 29 17.04 -8.03 -2.05
N ASN A 30 16.77 -7.05 -2.90
CA ASN A 30 16.04 -5.82 -2.54
C ASN A 30 14.82 -6.18 -1.66
N LYS A 31 14.78 -5.72 -0.41
CA LYS A 31 13.73 -6.03 0.56
C LYS A 31 12.64 -4.96 0.56
N MET A 32 12.42 -4.35 -0.59
CA MET A 32 11.55 -3.20 -0.77
C MET A 32 10.07 -3.59 -0.79
N LEU A 33 9.27 -2.85 -0.04
CA LEU A 33 7.82 -2.85 -0.15
C LEU A 33 7.37 -1.70 -1.05
N VAL A 34 6.56 -2.00 -2.08
CA VAL A 34 5.98 -0.95 -2.92
C VAL A 34 4.49 -0.80 -2.61
N PHE A 35 4.11 0.43 -2.23
CA PHE A 35 2.73 0.84 -2.09
C PHE A 35 2.20 1.36 -3.42
N VAL A 36 0.99 0.93 -3.81
CA VAL A 36 0.31 1.41 -5.02
C VAL A 36 -0.97 2.12 -4.61
N ILE A 37 -1.08 3.40 -4.95
CA ILE A 37 -2.17 4.28 -4.54
C ILE A 37 -2.97 4.70 -5.78
N PRO A 38 -4.17 4.11 -6.01
CA PRO A 38 -5.07 4.53 -7.08
C PRO A 38 -5.82 5.81 -6.65
N LEU A 39 -5.45 6.96 -7.18
CA LEU A 39 -6.10 8.22 -6.83
C LEU A 39 -7.33 8.48 -7.70
N LYS A 40 -8.47 8.77 -7.08
CA LYS A 40 -9.72 9.17 -7.74
C LYS A 40 -9.48 10.41 -8.61
N SER A 41 -10.13 10.49 -9.76
CA SER A 41 -9.94 11.64 -10.65
C SER A 41 -10.86 12.83 -10.27
N PRO A 42 -10.48 14.07 -10.62
CA PRO A 42 -11.32 15.25 -10.40
C PRO A 42 -12.71 15.12 -11.06
N GLN A 43 -12.78 14.50 -12.25
CA GLN A 43 -13.99 14.38 -13.05
C GLN A 43 -15.09 13.53 -12.41
N VAL A 44 -14.74 12.66 -11.46
CA VAL A 44 -15.69 11.77 -10.76
C VAL A 44 -15.73 11.98 -9.25
N SER A 45 -14.99 12.99 -8.73
CA SER A 45 -15.03 13.38 -7.33
C SER A 45 -16.18 14.34 -7.06
N ASN A 46 -16.78 14.27 -5.86
CA ASN A 46 -17.74 15.27 -5.39
C ASN A 46 -17.03 16.56 -5.01
N SER A 47 -15.81 16.44 -4.46
CA SER A 47 -14.93 17.56 -4.11
C SER A 47 -13.47 17.15 -4.29
N TRP A 48 -12.82 17.71 -5.32
CA TRP A 48 -11.40 17.47 -5.56
C TRP A 48 -10.51 17.98 -4.43
N GLU A 49 -10.92 19.05 -3.78
CA GLU A 49 -10.24 19.58 -2.59
C GLU A 49 -10.21 18.54 -1.45
N ARG A 50 -11.36 17.91 -1.13
CA ARG A 50 -11.44 16.85 -0.11
C ARG A 50 -10.63 15.61 -0.50
N VAL A 51 -10.68 15.21 -1.77
CA VAL A 51 -9.83 14.10 -2.28
C VAL A 51 -8.38 14.44 -2.07
N THR A 52 -7.95 15.66 -2.40
CA THR A 52 -6.56 16.11 -2.27
C THR A 52 -6.12 16.15 -0.79
N GLN A 53 -6.93 16.65 0.12
CA GLN A 53 -6.64 16.69 1.56
C GLN A 53 -6.54 15.28 2.14
N SER A 54 -7.49 14.40 1.82
CA SER A 54 -7.47 12.99 2.26
C SER A 54 -6.24 12.26 1.72
N PHE A 55 -5.91 12.48 0.45
CA PHE A 55 -4.72 11.92 -0.17
C PHE A 55 -3.43 12.43 0.48
N GLU A 56 -3.34 13.72 0.79
CA GLU A 56 -2.15 14.27 1.46
C GLU A 56 -1.93 13.61 2.83
N ARG A 57 -2.99 13.37 3.59
CA ARG A 57 -2.90 12.60 4.83
C ARG A 57 -2.47 11.15 4.58
N CYS A 58 -3.06 10.48 3.60
CA CYS A 58 -2.70 9.12 3.22
C CYS A 58 -1.21 9.01 2.85
N ILE A 59 -0.72 9.87 1.97
CA ILE A 59 0.68 9.81 1.50
C ILE A 59 1.67 10.17 2.61
N LYS A 60 1.34 11.09 3.52
CA LYS A 60 2.12 11.38 4.73
C LYS A 60 2.16 10.16 5.66
N SER A 61 1.03 9.46 5.83
CA SER A 61 0.97 8.20 6.57
C SER A 61 1.87 7.12 5.97
N ILE A 62 1.83 6.96 4.64
CA ILE A 62 2.69 6.01 3.91
C ILE A 62 4.17 6.39 4.07
N CYS A 63 4.54 7.65 3.96
CA CYS A 63 5.92 8.10 4.08
C CYS A 63 6.45 8.13 5.52
N ASN A 64 5.60 7.91 6.53
CA ASN A 64 5.98 7.82 7.94
C ASN A 64 6.52 6.43 8.33
N GLN A 65 6.91 5.57 7.38
CA GLN A 65 7.43 4.24 7.70
C GLN A 65 8.73 4.31 8.52
N THR A 66 8.87 3.40 9.49
CA THR A 66 10.08 3.27 10.33
C THR A 66 11.27 2.62 9.61
N SER A 67 11.06 2.09 8.41
CA SER A 67 12.11 1.61 7.50
C SER A 67 12.06 2.41 6.22
N ALA A 68 13.23 2.75 5.67
CA ALA A 68 13.36 3.41 4.38
C ALA A 68 13.21 2.46 3.17
N ASP A 69 13.03 1.14 3.40
CA ASP A 69 12.94 0.15 2.33
C ASP A 69 11.50 0.07 1.77
N PHE A 70 10.96 1.19 1.33
CA PHE A 70 9.68 1.28 0.65
C PHE A 70 9.72 2.25 -0.52
N HIS A 71 8.72 2.17 -1.39
CA HIS A 71 8.41 3.16 -2.41
C HIS A 71 6.91 3.32 -2.56
N ALA A 72 6.43 4.51 -2.89
CA ALA A 72 5.01 4.82 -3.10
C ALA A 72 4.77 5.23 -4.55
N ILE A 73 3.88 4.53 -5.24
CA ILE A 73 3.48 4.81 -6.61
C ILE A 73 2.04 5.31 -6.60
N VAL A 74 1.85 6.57 -6.95
CA VAL A 74 0.54 7.19 -7.07
C VAL A 74 0.12 7.18 -8.53
N VAL A 75 -1.00 6.51 -8.84
CA VAL A 75 -1.55 6.47 -10.20
C VAL A 75 -2.79 7.36 -10.27
N CYS A 76 -2.74 8.42 -11.07
CA CYS A 76 -3.77 9.47 -11.11
C CYS A 76 -4.00 9.96 -12.54
N HIS A 77 -5.18 10.54 -12.83
CA HIS A 77 -5.42 11.29 -14.06
C HIS A 77 -4.82 12.69 -13.99
N GLU A 78 -4.87 13.29 -12.81
CA GLU A 78 -4.29 14.59 -12.51
C GLU A 78 -3.51 14.49 -11.20
N GLN A 79 -2.28 15.00 -11.20
CA GLN A 79 -1.48 15.06 -9.99
C GLN A 79 -2.07 16.10 -9.04
N PRO A 80 -2.41 15.73 -7.79
CA PRO A 80 -2.97 16.65 -6.81
C PRO A 80 -1.94 17.69 -6.40
N LYS A 81 -2.40 18.93 -6.19
CA LYS A 81 -1.57 20.01 -5.67
C LYS A 81 -1.52 19.90 -4.15
N ILE A 82 -0.46 19.31 -3.62
CA ILE A 82 -0.18 19.17 -2.19
C ILE A 82 1.18 19.79 -1.88
N GLU A 83 1.36 20.26 -0.64
CA GLU A 83 2.65 20.82 -0.19
C GLU A 83 3.67 19.73 0.16
N PHE A 84 3.19 18.55 0.53
CA PHE A 84 4.05 17.45 0.95
C PHE A 84 4.79 16.83 -0.24
N ASN A 85 6.10 16.71 -0.11
CA ASN A 85 6.97 16.04 -1.07
C ASN A 85 7.90 15.06 -0.35
N HIS A 86 8.19 13.92 -0.99
CA HIS A 86 9.08 12.91 -0.43
C HIS A 86 9.80 12.17 -1.58
N PRO A 87 11.11 11.87 -1.47
CA PRO A 87 11.88 11.25 -2.56
C PRO A 87 11.44 9.84 -2.93
N GLN A 88 10.70 9.16 -2.07
CA GLN A 88 10.18 7.82 -2.31
C GLN A 88 8.77 7.83 -2.94
N ILE A 89 8.28 8.95 -3.46
CA ILE A 89 7.01 9.04 -4.17
C ILE A 89 7.26 9.17 -5.67
N THR A 90 6.57 8.36 -6.44
CA THR A 90 6.47 8.50 -7.90
C THR A 90 5.03 8.69 -8.31
N TYR A 91 4.75 9.70 -9.09
CA TYR A 91 3.44 9.92 -9.72
C TYR A 91 3.43 9.37 -11.14
N ILE A 92 2.39 8.62 -11.49
CA ILE A 92 2.11 8.15 -12.85
C ILE A 92 0.80 8.77 -13.30
N THR A 93 0.89 9.68 -14.26
CA THR A 93 -0.30 10.24 -14.90
C THR A 93 -0.81 9.29 -15.97
N VAL A 94 -2.13 9.07 -15.99
CA VAL A 94 -2.84 8.22 -16.96
C VAL A 94 -3.98 8.99 -17.60
N ASP A 95 -4.33 8.60 -18.83
CA ASP A 95 -5.41 9.17 -19.63
C ASP A 95 -6.51 8.13 -19.93
N PHE A 96 -6.76 7.23 -19.00
CA PHE A 96 -7.74 6.18 -19.20
C PHE A 96 -9.11 6.78 -19.51
N PRO A 97 -9.81 6.29 -20.55
CA PRO A 97 -11.17 6.73 -20.84
C PRO A 97 -12.11 6.36 -19.69
N SER A 98 -13.19 7.12 -19.54
CA SER A 98 -14.23 6.77 -18.57
C SER A 98 -14.70 5.32 -18.77
N PRO A 99 -14.80 4.54 -17.70
CA PRO A 99 -15.32 3.18 -17.81
C PRO A 99 -16.74 3.14 -18.34
N ASN A 100 -17.07 2.12 -19.14
CA ASN A 100 -18.38 1.99 -19.80
C ASN A 100 -19.49 1.43 -18.91
N GLU A 101 -19.16 1.04 -17.66
CA GLU A 101 -20.14 0.51 -16.71
C GLU A 101 -21.20 1.57 -16.38
N THR A 102 -22.47 1.17 -16.46
CA THR A 102 -23.62 2.02 -16.08
C THR A 102 -23.75 2.17 -14.57
N ASN A 103 -23.39 1.12 -13.83
CA ASN A 103 -23.39 1.13 -12.36
C ASN A 103 -22.22 1.96 -11.83
N PRO A 104 -22.45 3.00 -10.98
CA PRO A 104 -21.40 3.87 -10.48
C PRO A 104 -20.31 3.15 -9.66
N VAL A 105 -20.70 2.11 -8.90
CA VAL A 105 -19.76 1.30 -8.10
C VAL A 105 -18.84 0.51 -9.02
N ALA A 106 -19.40 -0.23 -9.98
CA ALA A 106 -18.61 -0.98 -10.95
C ALA A 106 -17.67 -0.07 -11.76
N ARG A 107 -18.14 1.15 -12.09
CA ARG A 107 -17.33 2.18 -12.77
C ARG A 107 -16.14 2.61 -11.92
N GLY A 108 -16.38 2.91 -10.66
CA GLY A 108 -15.32 3.28 -9.71
C GLY A 108 -14.31 2.14 -9.50
N ASP A 109 -14.80 0.91 -9.37
CA ASP A 109 -13.96 -0.28 -9.23
C ASP A 109 -13.12 -0.56 -10.48
N THR A 110 -13.67 -0.35 -11.68
CA THR A 110 -12.92 -0.50 -12.93
C THR A 110 -11.80 0.55 -13.02
N ASP A 111 -12.06 1.81 -12.73
CA ASP A 111 -11.04 2.88 -12.71
C ASP A 111 -9.95 2.58 -11.67
N LYS A 112 -10.36 2.18 -10.47
CA LYS A 112 -9.45 1.76 -9.40
C LYS A 112 -8.58 0.59 -9.83
N GLY A 113 -9.18 -0.44 -10.43
CA GLY A 113 -8.49 -1.65 -10.88
C GLY A 113 -7.46 -1.37 -11.97
N ARG A 114 -7.79 -0.51 -12.95
CA ARG A 114 -6.85 -0.04 -13.99
C ARG A 114 -5.61 0.61 -13.36
N LYS A 115 -5.83 1.50 -12.40
CA LYS A 115 -4.75 2.22 -11.70
C LYS A 115 -3.90 1.30 -10.85
N ILE A 116 -4.51 0.36 -10.12
CA ILE A 116 -3.77 -0.65 -9.36
C ILE A 116 -2.91 -1.49 -10.31
N LEU A 117 -3.48 -2.03 -11.39
CA LEU A 117 -2.73 -2.81 -12.38
C LEU A 117 -1.57 -1.99 -12.96
N LYS A 118 -1.82 -0.74 -13.37
CA LYS A 118 -0.76 0.15 -13.90
C LYS A 118 0.37 0.36 -12.90
N GLY A 119 0.04 0.64 -11.65
CA GLY A 119 1.02 0.83 -10.59
C GLY A 119 1.81 -0.43 -10.27
N LEU A 120 1.16 -1.61 -10.22
CA LEU A 120 1.82 -2.89 -9.99
C LEU A 120 2.77 -3.26 -11.14
N MET A 121 2.37 -3.02 -12.41
CA MET A 121 3.25 -3.20 -13.57
C MET A 121 4.47 -2.29 -13.50
N TYR A 122 4.27 -1.03 -13.12
CA TYR A 122 5.37 -0.07 -12.96
C TYR A 122 6.30 -0.41 -11.77
N ALA A 123 5.76 -1.02 -10.73
CA ALA A 123 6.52 -1.42 -9.53
C ALA A 123 7.69 -2.34 -9.85
N HIS A 124 7.67 -3.07 -10.97
CA HIS A 124 8.76 -3.93 -11.42
C HIS A 124 10.12 -3.20 -11.43
N GLN A 125 10.14 -1.92 -11.75
CA GLN A 125 11.37 -1.11 -11.82
C GLN A 125 12.10 -1.00 -10.47
N PHE A 126 11.39 -1.18 -9.38
CA PHE A 126 11.94 -1.13 -8.02
C PHE A 126 12.33 -2.51 -7.50
N SER A 127 12.12 -3.59 -8.28
CA SER A 127 12.37 -4.97 -7.88
C SER A 127 11.81 -5.30 -6.48
N PRO A 128 10.50 -5.06 -6.21
CA PRO A 128 9.94 -5.21 -4.89
C PRO A 128 9.88 -6.67 -4.46
N THR A 129 10.05 -6.95 -3.17
CA THR A 129 9.68 -8.26 -2.60
C THR A 129 8.17 -8.37 -2.45
N HIS A 130 7.54 -7.29 -1.98
CA HIS A 130 6.11 -7.25 -1.72
C HIS A 130 5.48 -5.95 -2.24
N THR A 131 4.18 -6.01 -2.48
CA THR A 131 3.37 -4.84 -2.85
C THR A 131 2.12 -4.77 -1.97
N MET A 132 1.60 -3.55 -1.80
CA MET A 132 0.36 -3.28 -1.10
C MET A 132 -0.43 -2.21 -1.84
N ALA A 133 -1.66 -2.50 -2.25
CA ALA A 133 -2.58 -1.47 -2.69
C ALA A 133 -3.13 -0.72 -1.47
N VAL A 134 -3.15 0.61 -1.54
CA VAL A 134 -3.62 1.50 -0.46
C VAL A 134 -4.64 2.47 -1.03
N ASP A 135 -5.84 2.50 -0.46
CA ASP A 135 -6.86 3.47 -0.82
C ASP A 135 -6.41 4.88 -0.42
N ALA A 136 -6.61 5.83 -1.32
CA ALA A 136 -6.03 7.17 -1.23
C ALA A 136 -6.58 8.04 -0.06
N ASP A 137 -7.53 7.54 0.69
CA ASP A 137 -8.13 8.18 1.87
C ASP A 137 -7.85 7.45 3.19
N ASP A 138 -7.15 6.30 3.15
CA ASP A 138 -6.80 5.52 4.33
C ASP A 138 -5.43 5.88 4.93
N CYS A 139 -5.20 5.48 6.18
CA CYS A 139 -3.90 5.56 6.84
C CYS A 139 -3.38 4.17 7.20
N ILE A 140 -2.05 3.99 7.18
CA ILE A 140 -1.41 2.69 7.48
C ILE A 140 -0.45 2.79 8.66
N SER A 141 -0.18 1.64 9.32
CA SER A 141 0.82 1.57 10.38
C SER A 141 2.22 1.88 9.83
N LYS A 142 2.96 2.70 10.56
CA LYS A 142 4.36 3.04 10.24
C LYS A 142 5.33 1.86 10.33
N ASN A 143 4.89 0.72 10.84
CA ASN A 143 5.73 -0.45 11.07
C ASN A 143 5.63 -1.49 9.96
N ILE A 144 4.82 -1.29 8.93
CA ILE A 144 4.59 -2.29 7.85
C ILE A 144 5.88 -2.57 7.10
N ALA A 145 6.58 -1.55 6.57
CA ALA A 145 7.79 -1.77 5.78
C ALA A 145 8.91 -2.44 6.60
N ALA A 146 9.09 -2.03 7.87
CA ALA A 146 10.05 -2.67 8.76
C ALA A 146 9.74 -4.14 9.03
N PHE A 147 8.45 -4.48 9.20
CA PHE A 147 8.01 -5.85 9.39
C PHE A 147 8.25 -6.69 8.12
N ILE A 148 7.88 -6.20 6.94
CA ILE A 148 8.08 -6.89 5.66
C ILE A 148 9.57 -7.15 5.39
N LYS A 149 10.44 -6.18 5.67
CA LYS A 149 11.90 -6.32 5.54
C LYS A 149 12.45 -7.52 6.32
N GLN A 150 11.85 -7.88 7.45
CA GLN A 150 12.25 -9.02 8.26
C GLN A 150 11.75 -10.37 7.73
N HIS A 151 10.75 -10.36 6.82
CA HIS A 151 10.06 -11.55 6.32
C HIS A 151 10.02 -11.63 4.78
N PRO A 152 11.15 -11.45 4.06
CA PRO A 152 11.16 -11.27 2.60
C PRO A 152 10.71 -12.50 1.81
N LYS A 153 10.64 -13.67 2.42
CA LYS A 153 10.27 -14.94 1.77
C LYS A 153 8.81 -15.34 1.96
N SER A 154 8.03 -14.60 2.79
CA SER A 154 6.62 -14.89 3.00
C SER A 154 5.81 -14.67 1.73
N ASN A 155 4.71 -15.40 1.56
CA ASN A 155 3.74 -15.13 0.49
C ASN A 155 3.02 -13.80 0.67
N GLY A 156 2.95 -13.29 1.90
CA GLY A 156 2.31 -12.04 2.24
C GLY A 156 1.37 -12.13 3.43
N TRP A 157 0.66 -11.04 3.68
CA TRP A 157 -0.22 -10.92 4.83
C TRP A 157 -1.51 -10.22 4.45
N PHE A 158 -2.56 -10.55 5.19
CA PHE A 158 -3.78 -9.74 5.21
C PHE A 158 -3.94 -9.05 6.56
N ILE A 159 -4.46 -7.83 6.53
CA ILE A 159 -4.75 -7.06 7.74
C ILE A 159 -6.05 -7.59 8.34
N ASN A 160 -5.91 -8.45 9.36
CA ASN A 160 -7.06 -8.99 10.08
C ASN A 160 -7.60 -8.02 11.14
N LYS A 161 -6.70 -7.16 11.69
CA LYS A 161 -7.01 -6.13 12.69
C LYS A 161 -6.71 -4.75 12.13
N GLY A 162 -7.59 -3.79 12.38
CA GLY A 162 -7.43 -2.40 11.97
C GLY A 162 -8.36 -1.50 12.75
N TYR A 163 -8.46 -0.27 12.34
CA TYR A 163 -9.35 0.70 12.98
C TYR A 163 -10.36 1.26 11.97
N LYS A 164 -11.51 1.69 12.48
CA LYS A 164 -12.48 2.55 11.79
C LYS A 164 -12.42 3.92 12.42
N TYR A 165 -12.31 4.95 11.63
CA TYR A 165 -12.30 6.32 12.07
C TYR A 165 -13.35 7.12 11.33
N LYS A 166 -14.22 7.79 12.08
CA LYS A 166 -15.14 8.79 11.52
C LYS A 166 -14.43 10.13 11.53
N GLU A 167 -14.37 10.81 10.38
CA GLU A 167 -13.70 12.11 10.26
C GLU A 167 -14.20 13.12 11.31
N GLY A 168 -13.25 13.83 11.93
CA GLY A 168 -13.53 14.80 13.00
C GLY A 168 -13.85 14.20 14.38
N SER A 169 -13.90 12.86 14.54
CA SER A 169 -14.23 12.23 15.81
C SER A 169 -13.06 12.27 16.79
N LYS A 170 -13.38 12.42 18.09
CA LYS A 170 -12.42 12.21 19.20
C LYS A 170 -12.18 10.73 19.51
N TYR A 171 -12.86 9.83 18.83
CA TYR A 171 -12.83 8.39 19.06
C TYR A 171 -12.46 7.66 17.79
N ILE A 172 -11.83 6.49 17.97
CA ILE A 172 -11.52 5.51 16.95
C ILE A 172 -12.04 4.15 17.40
N TYR A 173 -12.40 3.27 16.46
CA TYR A 173 -13.02 1.99 16.77
C TYR A 173 -12.17 0.85 16.25
N ILE A 174 -11.76 -0.07 17.13
CA ILE A 174 -10.98 -1.23 16.73
C ILE A 174 -11.86 -2.26 16.03
N LYS A 175 -11.44 -2.70 14.85
CA LYS A 175 -11.93 -3.89 14.16
C LYS A 175 -10.97 -5.04 14.50
N ARG A 176 -11.39 -5.95 15.40
CA ARG A 176 -10.52 -6.99 15.97
C ARG A 176 -10.28 -8.18 15.05
N LYS A 177 -11.14 -8.39 14.06
CA LYS A 177 -11.08 -9.47 13.06
C LYS A 177 -11.78 -9.07 11.78
N ASP A 178 -11.39 -9.74 10.69
CA ASP A 178 -12.00 -9.59 9.36
C ASP A 178 -11.98 -8.15 8.82
N PHE A 179 -10.93 -7.39 9.15
CA PHE A 179 -10.73 -6.03 8.64
C PHE A 179 -10.62 -6.02 7.11
N GLN A 180 -9.96 -7.04 6.53
CA GLN A 180 -9.78 -7.21 5.08
C GLN A 180 -11.10 -7.39 4.32
N SER A 181 -12.19 -7.74 4.97
CA SER A 181 -13.50 -7.83 4.32
C SER A 181 -14.16 -6.46 4.12
N MET A 182 -13.65 -5.43 4.78
CA MET A 182 -14.25 -4.09 4.86
C MET A 182 -13.43 -3.03 4.12
N CYS A 183 -12.12 -3.17 4.07
CA CYS A 183 -11.19 -2.14 3.63
C CYS A 183 -10.27 -2.65 2.52
N GLY A 184 -10.15 -1.90 1.42
CA GLY A 184 -9.27 -2.22 0.30
C GLY A 184 -7.79 -2.17 0.68
N THR A 185 -7.44 -1.33 1.65
CA THR A 185 -6.10 -1.19 2.24
C THR A 185 -5.83 -2.35 3.19
N SER A 186 -5.72 -3.58 2.67
CA SER A 186 -5.73 -4.74 3.55
C SER A 186 -4.86 -5.94 3.16
N ASN A 187 -4.30 -5.99 1.94
CA ASN A 187 -3.49 -7.11 1.51
C ASN A 187 -2.08 -6.68 1.12
N ILE A 188 -1.09 -7.40 1.65
CA ILE A 188 0.33 -7.23 1.33
C ILE A 188 0.76 -8.54 0.69
N LEU A 189 1.14 -8.50 -0.59
CA LEU A 189 1.42 -9.70 -1.37
C LEU A 189 2.88 -9.73 -1.83
N ARG A 190 3.49 -10.90 -1.79
CA ARG A 190 4.75 -11.10 -2.52
C ARG A 190 4.50 -10.76 -3.99
N TYR A 191 5.45 -10.08 -4.62
CA TYR A 191 5.22 -9.42 -5.91
C TYR A 191 4.73 -10.37 -7.02
N ASP A 192 5.29 -11.57 -7.10
CA ASP A 192 4.88 -12.60 -8.07
C ASP A 192 3.44 -13.10 -7.89
N LEU A 193 2.87 -12.92 -6.69
CA LEU A 193 1.49 -13.32 -6.39
C LEU A 193 0.44 -12.28 -6.80
N ASN A 194 0.85 -11.19 -7.44
CA ASN A 194 -0.11 -10.29 -8.08
C ASN A 194 -0.66 -10.85 -9.41
N PHE A 195 -0.08 -11.94 -9.95
CA PHE A 195 -0.50 -12.56 -11.21
C PHE A 195 -0.65 -11.55 -12.34
N LEU A 196 0.37 -10.72 -12.52
CA LEU A 196 0.36 -9.65 -13.52
C LEU A 196 0.38 -10.25 -14.94
N PRO A 197 -0.40 -9.71 -15.87
CA PRO A 197 -0.34 -10.12 -17.27
C PRO A 197 0.96 -9.63 -17.92
N GLU A 198 1.47 -10.35 -18.90
CA GLU A 198 2.62 -9.93 -19.71
C GLU A 198 2.35 -8.58 -20.38
N ASN A 199 1.15 -8.45 -20.98
CA ASN A 199 0.66 -7.23 -21.62
C ASN A 199 -0.62 -6.78 -20.92
N ALA A 200 -0.56 -5.65 -20.22
CA ALA A 200 -1.71 -5.13 -19.51
C ALA A 200 -2.68 -4.43 -20.46
N GLU A 201 -3.96 -4.79 -20.37
CA GLU A 201 -5.04 -4.19 -21.13
C GLU A 201 -5.87 -3.28 -20.21
N TYR A 202 -5.85 -1.96 -20.46
CA TYR A 202 -6.53 -0.99 -19.60
C TYR A 202 -7.96 -0.63 -20.03
N ASN A 203 -8.40 -1.10 -21.20
CA ASN A 203 -9.76 -0.86 -21.72
C ASN A 203 -10.74 -2.01 -21.46
N ARG A 204 -10.40 -2.90 -20.54
CA ARG A 204 -11.26 -4.03 -20.14
C ARG A 204 -12.27 -3.56 -19.09
N GLY A 205 -13.37 -4.30 -18.97
CA GLY A 205 -14.37 -4.07 -17.94
C GLY A 205 -14.00 -4.65 -16.59
N TYR A 206 -14.85 -4.39 -15.59
CA TYR A 206 -14.72 -4.77 -14.18
C TYR A 206 -14.16 -6.19 -13.95
N GLY A 207 -14.67 -7.19 -14.66
CA GLY A 207 -14.30 -8.59 -14.47
C GLY A 207 -12.80 -8.88 -14.61
N TYR A 208 -12.12 -8.14 -15.48
CA TYR A 208 -10.67 -8.26 -15.71
C TYR A 208 -9.85 -7.81 -14.52
N TYR A 209 -10.31 -6.80 -13.78
CA TYR A 209 -9.60 -6.23 -12.62
C TYR A 209 -10.00 -6.85 -11.29
N LYS A 210 -10.93 -7.81 -11.30
CA LYS A 210 -11.54 -8.34 -10.08
C LYS A 210 -10.53 -8.83 -9.03
N TYR A 211 -9.44 -9.45 -9.45
CA TYR A 211 -8.38 -9.88 -8.55
C TYR A 211 -7.73 -8.71 -7.78
N TYR A 212 -7.59 -7.55 -8.41
CA TYR A 212 -6.90 -6.40 -7.83
C TYR A 212 -7.79 -5.57 -6.90
N ILE A 213 -9.11 -5.67 -7.04
CA ILE A 213 -10.09 -4.84 -6.32
C ILE A 213 -10.93 -5.63 -5.32
N ASP A 214 -11.13 -6.92 -5.51
CA ASP A 214 -11.93 -7.77 -4.60
C ASP A 214 -11.06 -8.26 -3.42
N HIS A 215 -10.61 -7.31 -2.62
CA HIS A 215 -9.67 -7.49 -1.51
C HIS A 215 -10.10 -8.57 -0.52
N ALA A 216 -11.41 -8.79 -0.33
CA ALA A 216 -11.95 -9.79 0.58
C ALA A 216 -11.69 -11.24 0.12
N LYS A 217 -11.53 -11.45 -1.20
CA LYS A 217 -11.36 -12.79 -1.80
C LYS A 217 -9.91 -13.19 -2.02
N ILE A 218 -8.97 -12.26 -1.99
CA ILE A 218 -7.54 -12.53 -2.27
C ILE A 218 -7.02 -13.70 -1.44
N LYS A 219 -7.31 -13.70 -0.13
CA LYS A 219 -6.90 -14.80 0.77
C LYS A 219 -7.35 -16.18 0.26
N GLY A 220 -8.64 -16.33 -0.06
CA GLY A 220 -9.19 -17.60 -0.56
C GLY A 220 -8.63 -18.00 -1.93
N VAL A 221 -8.39 -17.04 -2.82
CA VAL A 221 -7.77 -17.29 -4.13
C VAL A 221 -6.35 -17.81 -3.96
N LEU A 222 -5.57 -17.24 -3.05
CA LEU A 222 -4.19 -17.68 -2.80
C LEU A 222 -4.14 -19.02 -2.07
N GLU A 223 -5.04 -19.27 -1.12
CA GLU A 223 -5.20 -20.58 -0.47
C GLU A 223 -5.50 -21.68 -1.49
N SER A 224 -6.39 -21.45 -2.44
CA SER A 224 -6.71 -22.43 -3.51
C SER A 224 -5.56 -22.70 -4.49
N LYS A 225 -4.51 -21.89 -4.45
CA LYS A 225 -3.28 -22.03 -5.26
C LYS A 225 -2.07 -22.54 -4.45
N ASP A 226 -2.28 -23.04 -3.24
CA ASP A 226 -1.22 -23.46 -2.31
C ASP A 226 -0.21 -22.35 -2.00
N LYS A 227 -0.70 -21.10 -1.97
CA LYS A 227 0.06 -19.89 -1.63
C LYS A 227 -0.61 -19.10 -0.50
N PRO A 228 -0.89 -19.73 0.66
CA PRO A 228 -1.58 -19.04 1.74
C PRO A 228 -0.80 -17.81 2.21
N ILE A 229 -1.56 -16.77 2.60
CA ILE A 229 -1.05 -15.57 3.25
C ILE A 229 -1.45 -15.55 4.72
N GLU A 230 -0.64 -14.91 5.55
CA GLU A 230 -0.77 -14.91 7.00
C GLU A 230 -1.55 -13.69 7.52
N LYS A 231 -1.95 -13.72 8.78
CA LYS A 231 -2.50 -12.53 9.45
C LYS A 231 -1.36 -11.58 9.82
N LEU A 232 -1.47 -10.30 9.45
CA LEU A 232 -0.56 -9.29 10.00
C LEU A 232 -0.71 -9.26 11.54
N PRO A 233 0.36 -9.36 12.32
CA PRO A 233 0.26 -9.57 13.78
C PRO A 233 -0.22 -8.35 14.57
N PHE A 234 -0.28 -7.16 13.93
CA PHE A 234 -0.71 -5.90 14.55
C PHE A 234 -1.81 -5.22 13.71
N PRO A 235 -2.50 -4.19 14.25
CA PRO A 235 -3.43 -3.37 13.47
C PRO A 235 -2.68 -2.65 12.35
N GLY A 236 -3.03 -2.96 11.09
CA GLY A 236 -2.24 -2.50 9.94
C GLY A 236 -2.75 -1.21 9.30
N ALA A 237 -4.03 -0.87 9.44
CA ALA A 237 -4.61 0.28 8.78
C ALA A 237 -5.76 0.91 9.57
N VAL A 238 -6.08 2.15 9.21
CA VAL A 238 -7.26 2.91 9.63
C VAL A 238 -8.12 3.17 8.40
N TYR A 239 -9.31 2.58 8.37
CA TYR A 239 -10.34 2.88 7.39
C TYR A 239 -11.08 4.16 7.78
N ILE A 240 -10.98 5.19 6.95
CA ILE A 240 -11.55 6.50 7.23
C ILE A 240 -12.90 6.65 6.55
N LEU A 241 -13.89 7.04 7.32
CA LEU A 241 -15.28 7.09 6.96
C LEU A 241 -15.79 8.52 6.94
N GLU A 242 -16.89 8.75 6.19
CA GLU A 242 -17.56 10.06 6.09
C GLU A 242 -16.65 11.15 5.48
N THR A 243 -15.71 10.75 4.63
CA THR A 243 -14.91 11.70 3.83
C THR A 243 -15.77 12.45 2.79
N GLY A 244 -16.98 11.98 2.53
CA GLY A 244 -17.85 12.47 1.44
C GLY A 244 -17.51 11.90 0.07
N GLU A 245 -16.44 11.10 -0.03
CA GLU A 245 -15.91 10.52 -1.27
C GLU A 245 -15.92 8.99 -1.29
N ASN A 246 -16.29 8.33 -0.17
CA ASN A 246 -16.33 6.87 -0.06
C ASN A 246 -17.42 6.27 -0.95
N LEU A 247 -17.07 5.30 -1.79
CA LEU A 247 -17.98 4.63 -2.74
C LEU A 247 -19.08 3.81 -2.06
N PHE A 248 -18.81 3.24 -0.88
CA PHE A 248 -19.70 2.30 -0.17
C PHE A 248 -20.37 2.88 1.07
N TYR A 249 -20.26 4.18 1.30
CA TYR A 249 -20.72 4.80 2.55
C TYR A 249 -22.22 4.55 2.86
N GLY A 250 -23.07 4.50 1.86
CA GLY A 250 -24.53 4.29 2.05
C GLY A 250 -24.97 2.83 2.22
N SER A 251 -24.13 1.85 1.88
CA SER A 251 -24.48 0.42 1.84
C SER A 251 -23.97 -0.38 3.04
N MET A 252 -22.94 0.07 3.74
CA MET A 252 -22.44 -0.57 4.95
C MET A 252 -23.14 -0.01 6.20
N LYS A 253 -23.96 -0.85 6.86
CA LYS A 253 -24.34 -0.60 8.27
C LYS A 253 -23.08 -0.78 9.12
N LEU A 254 -22.30 0.28 9.26
CA LEU A 254 -21.11 0.28 10.11
C LEU A 254 -21.56 0.31 11.58
N ASN A 255 -21.62 -0.86 12.19
CA ASN A 255 -21.87 -0.97 13.62
C ASN A 255 -20.66 -0.38 14.38
N PHE A 256 -20.84 0.81 14.93
CA PHE A 256 -19.93 1.41 15.89
C PHE A 256 -20.28 0.86 17.28
N ASN A 257 -19.68 -0.28 17.62
CA ASN A 257 -19.89 -0.87 18.94
C ASN A 257 -19.11 -0.06 19.99
N ILE A 258 -19.77 0.34 21.07
CA ILE A 258 -19.16 1.08 22.16
C ILE A 258 -18.00 0.32 22.82
N PHE A 259 -18.04 -1.01 22.85
CA PHE A 259 -16.96 -1.87 23.39
C PHE A 259 -15.68 -1.88 22.53
N ASP A 260 -15.79 -1.46 21.28
CA ASP A 260 -14.66 -1.32 20.36
C ASP A 260 -14.11 0.11 20.31
N ARG A 261 -14.80 1.05 20.98
CA ARG A 261 -14.44 2.46 21.02
C ARG A 261 -13.18 2.68 21.85
N LYS A 262 -12.26 3.48 21.34
CA LYS A 262 -11.07 3.97 22.02
C LYS A 262 -10.96 5.48 21.82
N SER A 263 -10.35 6.16 22.77
CA SER A 263 -9.95 7.56 22.58
C SER A 263 -8.88 7.62 21.48
N LEU A 264 -8.96 8.62 20.62
CA LEU A 264 -7.94 8.89 19.62
C LEU A 264 -6.73 9.54 20.30
N THR A 265 -5.85 8.70 20.84
CA THR A 265 -4.65 9.14 21.56
C THR A 265 -3.55 9.60 20.60
N GLN A 266 -2.59 10.39 21.13
CA GLN A 266 -1.41 10.80 20.34
C GLN A 266 -0.64 9.59 19.81
N SER A 267 -0.48 8.53 20.61
CA SER A 267 0.19 7.30 20.16
C SER A 267 -0.48 6.65 18.93
N ILE A 268 -1.82 6.64 18.87
CA ILE A 268 -2.53 6.14 17.68
C ILE A 268 -2.32 7.09 16.49
N LYS A 269 -2.37 8.41 16.72
CA LYS A 269 -2.10 9.40 15.67
C LYS A 269 -0.69 9.23 15.10
N ASP A 270 0.31 9.07 15.96
CA ASP A 270 1.71 8.90 15.55
C ASP A 270 1.96 7.56 14.84
N GLU A 271 1.25 6.50 15.26
CA GLU A 271 1.36 5.17 14.65
C GLU A 271 0.85 5.17 13.20
N PHE A 272 -0.23 5.88 12.93
CA PHE A 272 -0.90 5.87 11.63
C PHE A 272 -0.71 7.16 10.83
N GLY A 273 0.03 8.14 11.30
CA GLY A 273 0.12 9.44 10.66
C GLY A 273 -1.25 10.14 10.57
N LEU A 274 -2.16 9.83 11.50
CA LEU A 274 -3.55 10.28 11.47
C LEU A 274 -3.68 11.68 12.08
N TYR A 275 -4.09 12.66 11.28
CA TYR A 275 -4.52 13.97 11.75
C TYR A 275 -5.94 14.29 11.26
N ILE A 276 -6.61 15.19 11.92
CA ILE A 276 -7.97 15.63 11.58
C ILE A 276 -7.87 16.64 10.43
N LEU A 277 -8.67 16.46 9.40
CA LEU A 277 -8.80 17.40 8.26
C LEU A 277 -9.76 18.53 8.59
#